data_75f7f7bdc5f20df20f5f470d57abc5e2
#
_entry.id   75f7f7bdc5f20df20f5f470d57abc5e2
#
_cell.length_a   1.000
_cell.length_b   1.000
_cell.length_c   1.000
_cell.angle_alpha   90.00
_cell.angle_beta   90.00
_cell.angle_gamma   90.00
#
_symmetry.space_group_name_H-M   'P 1'
#
loop_
_entity.id
_entity.type
_entity.pdbx_description
1 polymer ?
#
loop_
_entity_poly.entity_id
_entity_poly.type
_entity_poly.pdbx_seq_one_letter_code
_entity_poly.pdbx_strand_id
1 'polypeptide(L)'
;MGNGGEIKREELHGKGIRRLSRNTWIAIGGVLLGILLLISGNLFGKNGEKKGSVETAAVSYYTEYLEKRITELCKSVHGVDDATVLLTLEKGSEWIYARNDAGQSTELVIVQKNGSEEAVTVTEIYPEIRGIAVVCTGGDTPKIQTELTELLSASLGIPTHRIRIAGM
;
A
#
# COMPACT_ATOMS: atom_id res chain seq x y z
N MET A 1 -14.57 86.76 9.14
CA MET A 1 -15.46 85.78 9.79
C MET A 1 -15.17 84.49 9.02
N GLY A 2 -14.52 83.58 9.49
CA GLY A 2 -14.44 82.93 10.72
C GLY A 2 -14.12 81.46 10.37
N ASN A 3 -13.22 80.98 11.08
CA ASN A 3 -13.09 79.63 11.57
C ASN A 3 -12.39 78.56 10.68
N GLY A 4 -11.27 78.32 10.92
CA GLY A 4 -10.29 77.41 11.42
C GLY A 4 -10.83 76.05 11.85
N GLY A 5 -10.48 75.03 11.06
CA GLY A 5 -10.61 73.63 11.39
C GLY A 5 -9.24 73.01 11.50
N GLU A 6 -8.72 72.91 12.72
CA GLU A 6 -7.48 72.19 13.06
C GLU A 6 -7.61 70.69 12.74
N ILE A 7 -6.80 70.19 11.85
CA ILE A 7 -6.68 68.77 11.62
C ILE A 7 -5.65 68.27 12.64
N LYS A 8 -6.15 67.57 13.64
CA LYS A 8 -5.40 66.85 14.66
C LYS A 8 -4.66 65.70 14.00
N ARG A 9 -3.33 65.81 13.92
CA ARG A 9 -2.46 64.72 13.55
C ARG A 9 -2.36 63.76 14.73
N GLU A 10 -3.03 62.63 14.60
CA GLU A 10 -2.76 61.52 15.50
C GLU A 10 -1.35 60.99 15.25
N GLU A 11 -0.53 61.09 16.25
CA GLU A 11 0.81 60.50 16.34
C GLU A 11 0.71 58.99 16.32
N LEU A 12 1.20 58.40 15.25
CA LEU A 12 1.48 56.96 15.19
C LEU A 12 2.59 56.64 16.20
N HIS A 13 2.16 56.15 17.35
CA HIS A 13 3.04 55.69 18.40
C HIS A 13 3.87 54.47 17.88
N GLY A 14 5.10 54.72 17.51
CA GLY A 14 6.08 53.71 17.21
C GLY A 14 6.25 52.78 18.41
N LYS A 15 5.74 51.54 18.28
CA LYS A 15 6.01 50.47 19.23
C LYS A 15 7.51 50.18 19.23
N GLY A 16 8.20 50.74 20.22
CA GLY A 16 9.61 50.47 20.48
C GLY A 16 9.85 49.00 20.61
N ILE A 17 10.70 48.46 19.78
CA ILE A 17 11.26 47.10 19.88
C ILE A 17 11.99 47.03 21.21
N ARG A 18 11.33 46.48 22.24
CA ARG A 18 11.95 46.21 23.54
C ARG A 18 13.15 45.31 23.25
N ARG A 19 14.35 45.78 23.59
CA ARG A 19 15.58 44.93 23.57
C ARG A 19 15.30 43.71 24.42
N LEU A 20 15.09 42.56 23.77
CA LEU A 20 14.93 41.28 24.45
C LEU A 20 16.20 41.02 25.26
N SER A 21 16.04 40.64 26.52
CA SER A 21 17.17 40.26 27.39
C SER A 21 17.92 39.05 26.79
N ARG A 22 19.19 38.93 27.06
CA ARG A 22 20.01 37.78 26.60
C ARG A 22 19.38 36.44 26.94
N ASN A 23 18.65 36.35 28.04
CA ASN A 23 17.95 35.13 28.49
C ASN A 23 16.73 34.80 27.57
N THR A 24 16.03 35.82 27.04
CA THR A 24 14.90 35.64 26.12
C THR A 24 15.39 35.11 24.75
N TRP A 25 16.56 35.53 24.30
CA TRP A 25 17.18 35.02 23.08
C TRP A 25 17.58 33.56 23.18
N ILE A 26 18.08 33.13 24.34
CA ILE A 26 18.40 31.72 24.64
C ILE A 26 17.12 30.87 24.66
N ALA A 27 16.04 31.38 25.26
CA ALA A 27 14.75 30.67 25.29
C ALA A 27 14.16 30.48 23.87
N ILE A 28 14.20 31.53 23.03
CA ILE A 28 13.72 31.44 21.64
C ILE A 28 14.59 30.46 20.83
N GLY A 29 15.92 30.48 21.02
CA GLY A 29 16.84 29.54 20.38
C GLY A 29 16.56 28.09 20.78
N GLY A 30 16.28 27.84 22.06
CA GLY A 30 15.92 26.51 22.58
C GLY A 30 14.61 25.97 21.99
N VAL A 31 13.59 26.82 21.89
CA VAL A 31 12.29 26.45 21.27
C VAL A 31 12.47 26.12 19.80
N LEU A 32 13.22 26.95 19.04
CA LEU A 32 13.50 26.69 17.63
C LEU A 32 14.29 25.40 17.43
N LEU A 33 15.30 25.14 18.27
CA LEU A 33 16.05 23.88 18.23
C LEU A 33 15.17 22.69 18.55
N GLY A 34 14.27 22.79 19.53
CA GLY A 34 13.30 21.76 19.89
C GLY A 34 12.35 21.43 18.73
N ILE A 35 11.81 22.45 18.06
CA ILE A 35 10.95 22.29 16.89
C ILE A 35 11.72 21.65 15.72
N LEU A 36 12.97 22.05 15.51
CA LEU A 36 13.85 21.47 14.49
C LEU A 36 14.12 19.99 14.76
N LEU A 37 14.34 19.59 16.02
CA LEU A 37 14.52 18.19 16.41
C LEU A 37 13.24 17.38 16.25
N LEU A 38 12.06 17.94 16.53
CA LEU A 38 10.79 17.27 16.31
C LEU A 38 10.51 17.02 14.82
N ILE A 39 10.84 17.98 13.96
CA ILE A 39 10.71 17.84 12.52
C ILE A 39 11.73 16.82 11.98
N SER A 40 12.97 16.85 12.46
CA SER A 40 14.00 15.86 12.12
C SER A 40 13.63 14.45 12.57
N GLY A 41 13.07 14.29 13.78
CA GLY A 41 12.63 13.00 14.30
C GLY A 41 11.55 12.33 13.43
N ASN A 42 10.69 13.13 12.84
CA ASN A 42 9.64 12.61 11.93
C ASN A 42 10.16 12.22 10.54
N LEU A 43 11.31 12.78 10.13
CA LEU A 43 12.00 12.39 8.88
C LEU A 43 12.87 11.14 9.03
N PHE A 44 13.45 10.90 10.24
CA PHE A 44 14.29 9.75 10.53
C PHE A 44 13.52 8.55 11.13
N GLY A 45 12.30 8.76 11.67
CA GLY A 45 11.50 7.74 12.34
C GLY A 45 10.74 6.76 11.42
N LYS A 46 10.88 6.85 10.11
CA LYS A 46 10.09 6.05 9.14
C LYS A 46 10.63 4.65 8.82
N ASN A 47 11.55 4.11 9.60
CA ASN A 47 12.16 2.80 9.32
C ASN A 47 11.57 1.60 10.11
N GLY A 48 10.45 1.79 10.83
CA GLY A 48 9.85 0.72 11.66
C GLY A 48 8.69 -0.09 11.06
N GLU A 49 8.06 0.35 9.96
CA GLU A 49 6.81 -0.28 9.48
C GLU A 49 6.82 -0.73 8.00
N LYS A 50 7.99 -1.00 7.43
CA LYS A 50 8.07 -1.36 6.00
C LYS A 50 7.80 -2.84 5.67
N LYS A 51 7.72 -3.76 6.64
CA LYS A 51 7.46 -5.17 6.30
C LYS A 51 6.03 -5.39 5.80
N GLY A 52 5.02 -4.84 6.44
CA GLY A 52 3.62 -5.00 6.01
C GLY A 52 3.28 -4.27 4.71
N SER A 53 3.88 -3.10 4.46
CA SER A 53 3.58 -2.30 3.26
C SER A 53 4.19 -2.88 1.97
N VAL A 54 5.34 -3.52 2.06
CA VAL A 54 5.99 -4.17 0.90
C VAL A 54 5.26 -5.44 0.51
N GLU A 55 4.85 -6.24 1.48
CA GLU A 55 4.08 -7.47 1.25
C GLU A 55 2.71 -7.17 0.63
N THR A 56 1.98 -6.19 1.16
CA THR A 56 0.71 -5.74 0.60
C THR A 56 0.88 -5.21 -0.84
N ALA A 57 1.94 -4.47 -1.11
CA ALA A 57 2.24 -3.97 -2.45
C ALA A 57 2.60 -5.09 -3.43
N ALA A 58 3.34 -6.11 -3.00
CA ALA A 58 3.68 -7.27 -3.84
C ALA A 58 2.43 -8.09 -4.18
N VAL A 59 1.55 -8.32 -3.21
CA VAL A 59 0.28 -9.05 -3.41
C VAL A 59 -0.64 -8.27 -4.35
N SER A 60 -0.77 -6.95 -4.20
CA SER A 60 -1.61 -6.14 -5.09
C SER A 60 -1.07 -6.11 -6.52
N TYR A 61 0.23 -6.01 -6.71
CA TYR A 61 0.87 -6.09 -8.02
C TYR A 61 0.64 -7.45 -8.69
N TYR A 62 0.77 -8.54 -7.92
CA TYR A 62 0.52 -9.88 -8.43
C TYR A 62 -0.94 -10.08 -8.86
N THR A 63 -1.89 -9.58 -8.07
CA THR A 63 -3.32 -9.63 -8.39
C THR A 63 -3.62 -8.86 -9.67
N GLU A 64 -3.16 -7.63 -9.78
CA GLU A 64 -3.34 -6.78 -10.97
C GLU A 64 -2.70 -7.40 -12.22
N TYR A 65 -1.52 -7.97 -12.09
CA TYR A 65 -0.86 -8.68 -13.18
C TYR A 65 -1.71 -9.87 -13.67
N LEU A 66 -2.24 -10.69 -12.75
CA LEU A 66 -3.09 -11.82 -13.11
C LEU A 66 -4.41 -11.36 -13.74
N GLU A 67 -5.09 -10.37 -13.18
CA GLU A 67 -6.33 -9.82 -13.73
C GLU A 67 -6.14 -9.35 -15.17
N LYS A 68 -5.03 -8.67 -15.45
CA LYS A 68 -4.70 -8.24 -16.81
C LYS A 68 -4.48 -9.42 -17.75
N ARG A 69 -3.70 -10.42 -17.33
CA ARG A 69 -3.44 -11.61 -18.16
C ARG A 69 -4.71 -12.42 -18.42
N ILE A 70 -5.58 -12.55 -17.42
CA ILE A 70 -6.86 -13.25 -17.56
C ILE A 70 -7.81 -12.46 -18.47
N THR A 71 -7.82 -11.13 -18.36
CA THR A 71 -8.60 -10.27 -19.26
C THR A 71 -8.18 -10.47 -20.71
N GLU A 72 -6.87 -10.51 -20.99
CA GLU A 72 -6.33 -10.78 -22.34
C GLU A 72 -6.74 -12.18 -22.83
N LEU A 73 -6.69 -13.18 -21.94
CA LEU A 73 -7.11 -14.54 -22.26
C LEU A 73 -8.62 -14.62 -22.58
N CYS A 74 -9.47 -13.98 -21.79
CA CYS A 74 -10.90 -13.92 -22.05
C CYS A 74 -11.23 -13.27 -23.39
N LYS A 75 -10.55 -12.17 -23.73
CA LYS A 75 -10.72 -11.48 -25.02
C LYS A 75 -10.26 -12.30 -26.24
N SER A 76 -9.45 -13.34 -26.04
CA SER A 76 -9.06 -14.24 -27.13
C SER A 76 -10.12 -15.30 -27.46
N VAL A 77 -11.16 -15.42 -26.64
CA VAL A 77 -12.29 -16.33 -26.89
C VAL A 77 -13.24 -15.72 -27.91
N HIS A 78 -13.65 -16.51 -28.89
CA HIS A 78 -14.54 -16.03 -29.97
C HIS A 78 -15.89 -15.57 -29.41
N GLY A 79 -16.27 -14.33 -29.73
CA GLY A 79 -17.51 -13.71 -29.24
C GLY A 79 -17.33 -12.88 -27.93
N VAL A 80 -16.10 -12.71 -27.47
CA VAL A 80 -15.75 -11.84 -26.34
C VAL A 80 -14.89 -10.69 -26.86
N ASP A 81 -15.50 -9.52 -27.09
CA ASP A 81 -14.80 -8.34 -27.58
C ASP A 81 -14.19 -7.53 -26.41
N ASP A 82 -14.88 -7.49 -25.28
CA ASP A 82 -14.41 -6.83 -24.07
C ASP A 82 -14.68 -7.65 -22.81
N ALA A 83 -13.77 -7.54 -21.83
CA ALA A 83 -13.86 -8.25 -20.56
C ALA A 83 -13.25 -7.44 -19.42
N THR A 84 -13.89 -7.53 -18.27
CA THR A 84 -13.36 -7.03 -16.99
C THR A 84 -13.30 -8.19 -16.02
N VAL A 85 -12.15 -8.33 -15.34
CA VAL A 85 -11.88 -9.43 -14.43
C VAL A 85 -11.63 -8.87 -13.05
N LEU A 86 -12.24 -9.50 -12.05
CA LEU A 86 -11.94 -9.29 -10.63
C LEU A 86 -11.50 -10.61 -10.01
N LEU A 87 -10.31 -10.62 -9.42
CA LEU A 87 -9.72 -11.78 -8.77
C LEU A 87 -9.68 -11.57 -7.25
N THR A 88 -10.07 -12.59 -6.49
CA THR A 88 -10.01 -12.57 -5.03
C THR A 88 -9.05 -13.64 -4.55
N LEU A 89 -8.10 -13.27 -3.70
CA LEU A 89 -7.17 -14.19 -3.07
C LEU A 89 -7.70 -14.71 -1.74
N GLU A 90 -7.39 -15.95 -1.39
CA GLU A 90 -7.78 -16.55 -0.11
C GLU A 90 -6.79 -16.18 0.99
N LYS A 91 -5.50 -16.16 0.65
CA LYS A 91 -4.39 -15.79 1.54
C LYS A 91 -3.37 -14.96 0.78
N GLY A 92 -2.59 -14.17 1.50
CA GLY A 92 -1.40 -13.52 0.98
C GLY A 92 -0.26 -14.52 0.75
N SER A 93 0.91 -14.03 0.32
CA SER A 93 2.12 -14.85 0.26
C SER A 93 2.51 -15.29 1.67
N GLU A 94 2.89 -16.54 1.82
CA GLU A 94 3.37 -17.11 3.07
C GLU A 94 4.84 -17.53 2.93
N TRP A 95 5.68 -17.07 3.86
CA TRP A 95 7.09 -17.44 3.89
C TRP A 95 7.30 -18.62 4.83
N ILE A 96 7.82 -19.73 4.32
CA ILE A 96 8.24 -20.86 5.15
C ILE A 96 9.70 -20.66 5.50
N TYR A 97 9.97 -20.57 6.80
CA TYR A 97 11.31 -20.44 7.34
C TYR A 97 11.88 -21.81 7.71
N ALA A 98 13.20 -21.96 7.57
CA ALA A 98 13.91 -23.14 8.03
C ALA A 98 13.75 -23.31 9.54
N ARG A 99 13.40 -24.52 9.96
CA ARG A 99 13.28 -24.89 11.37
C ARG A 99 14.26 -26.02 11.68
N ASN A 100 14.84 -25.97 12.85
CA ASN A 100 15.66 -27.05 13.38
C ASN A 100 14.85 -27.77 14.45
N ASP A 101 14.49 -29.03 14.19
CA ASP A 101 13.74 -29.87 15.12
C ASP A 101 14.77 -30.61 16.01
N ALA A 102 15.13 -30.01 17.12
CA ALA A 102 15.99 -30.61 18.14
C ALA A 102 15.13 -31.20 19.29
N GLY A 103 14.55 -32.37 19.04
CA GLY A 103 13.76 -33.09 20.06
C GLY A 103 12.42 -32.45 20.39
N GLN A 104 12.30 -31.75 21.53
CA GLN A 104 11.03 -31.17 21.99
C GLN A 104 10.87 -29.67 21.66
N SER A 105 11.87 -29.05 21.03
CA SER A 105 11.81 -27.64 20.64
C SER A 105 12.03 -27.48 19.14
N THR A 106 11.17 -26.68 18.50
CA THR A 106 11.33 -26.27 17.12
C THR A 106 11.85 -24.83 17.12
N GLU A 107 13.08 -24.63 16.68
CA GLU A 107 13.72 -23.32 16.61
C GLU A 107 13.89 -22.85 15.16
N LEU A 108 13.71 -21.53 14.93
CA LEU A 108 14.00 -20.94 13.63
C LEU A 108 15.52 -20.91 13.38
N VAL A 109 15.94 -21.32 12.19
CA VAL A 109 17.31 -21.17 11.76
C VAL A 109 17.59 -19.71 11.42
N ILE A 110 18.43 -19.07 12.23
CA ILE A 110 18.84 -17.68 12.06
C ILE A 110 20.28 -17.65 11.58
N VAL A 111 20.56 -16.86 10.56
CA VAL A 111 21.91 -16.59 10.05
C VAL A 111 22.25 -15.12 10.22
N GLN A 112 23.52 -14.85 10.53
CA GLN A 112 24.02 -13.47 10.54
C GLN A 112 24.44 -13.07 9.12
N LYS A 113 23.82 -12.01 8.60
CA LYS A 113 24.18 -11.44 7.31
C LYS A 113 24.37 -9.93 7.48
N ASN A 114 25.55 -9.45 7.14
CA ASN A 114 25.90 -8.01 7.23
C ASN A 114 25.63 -7.37 8.61
N GLY A 115 25.82 -8.14 9.70
CA GLY A 115 25.62 -7.65 11.07
C GLY A 115 24.16 -7.63 11.55
N SER A 116 23.23 -8.16 10.76
CA SER A 116 21.83 -8.36 11.12
C SER A 116 21.51 -9.85 11.21
N GLU A 117 20.65 -10.23 12.13
CA GLU A 117 20.10 -11.57 12.22
C GLU A 117 18.92 -11.71 11.23
N GLU A 118 18.97 -12.71 10.38
CA GLU A 118 17.94 -12.97 9.38
C GLU A 118 17.53 -14.46 9.44
N ALA A 119 16.20 -14.70 9.48
CA ALA A 119 15.68 -16.06 9.41
C ALA A 119 15.84 -16.62 7.99
N VAL A 120 16.30 -17.87 7.88
CA VAL A 120 16.49 -18.54 6.59
C VAL A 120 15.14 -18.90 5.99
N THR A 121 14.78 -18.27 4.86
CA THR A 121 13.59 -18.62 4.09
C THR A 121 13.88 -19.85 3.24
N VAL A 122 13.05 -20.88 3.34
CA VAL A 122 13.14 -22.12 2.56
C VAL A 122 12.31 -22.02 1.29
N THR A 123 11.08 -21.55 1.43
CA THR A 123 10.09 -21.51 0.34
C THR A 123 9.15 -20.34 0.53
N GLU A 124 8.75 -19.74 -0.59
CA GLU A 124 7.63 -18.80 -0.66
C GLU A 124 6.43 -19.54 -1.24
N ILE A 125 5.31 -19.51 -0.53
CA ILE A 125 4.02 -20.00 -1.02
C ILE A 125 3.32 -18.82 -1.67
N TYR A 126 3.00 -18.97 -2.96
CA TYR A 126 2.24 -17.96 -3.69
C TYR A 126 0.79 -17.87 -3.20
N PRO A 127 0.15 -16.69 -3.36
CA PRO A 127 -1.24 -16.50 -2.96
C PRO A 127 -2.18 -17.48 -3.67
N GLU A 128 -3.10 -18.08 -2.92
CA GLU A 128 -4.12 -18.97 -3.46
C GLU A 128 -5.32 -18.17 -3.94
N ILE A 129 -5.82 -18.48 -5.14
CA ILE A 129 -6.99 -17.81 -5.71
C ILE A 129 -8.25 -18.36 -5.04
N ARG A 130 -9.01 -17.49 -4.37
CA ARG A 130 -10.29 -17.81 -3.76
C ARG A 130 -11.41 -17.92 -4.78
N GLY A 131 -11.43 -17.01 -5.75
CA GLY A 131 -12.44 -16.98 -6.78
C GLY A 131 -12.22 -15.86 -7.79
N ILE A 132 -12.96 -15.94 -8.89
CA ILE A 132 -12.87 -15.00 -10.00
C ILE A 132 -14.27 -14.63 -10.49
N ALA A 133 -14.47 -13.36 -10.79
CA ALA A 133 -15.64 -12.83 -11.48
C ALA A 133 -15.20 -12.19 -12.80
N VAL A 134 -15.89 -12.53 -13.87
CA VAL A 134 -15.66 -11.99 -15.22
C VAL A 134 -16.96 -11.39 -15.72
N VAL A 135 -16.90 -10.15 -16.16
CA VAL A 135 -17.99 -9.50 -16.90
C VAL A 135 -17.49 -9.25 -18.30
N CYS A 136 -18.16 -9.82 -19.30
CA CYS A 136 -17.66 -9.74 -20.68
C CYS A 136 -18.79 -9.67 -21.68
N THR A 137 -18.46 -9.19 -22.90
CA THR A 137 -19.36 -9.22 -24.05
C THR A 137 -19.74 -10.67 -24.33
N GLY A 138 -21.03 -10.94 -24.54
CA GLY A 138 -21.54 -12.29 -24.81
C GLY A 138 -21.53 -13.23 -23.60
N GLY A 139 -21.16 -12.74 -22.40
CA GLY A 139 -21.10 -13.52 -21.17
C GLY A 139 -22.47 -13.99 -20.63
N ASP A 140 -23.57 -13.55 -21.22
CA ASP A 140 -24.93 -14.06 -21.00
C ASP A 140 -25.25 -15.29 -21.88
N THR A 141 -24.43 -15.58 -22.89
CA THR A 141 -24.56 -16.73 -23.77
C THR A 141 -24.05 -17.99 -23.09
N PRO A 142 -24.88 -19.06 -22.93
CA PRO A 142 -24.49 -20.29 -22.22
C PRO A 142 -23.21 -20.94 -22.77
N LYS A 143 -23.00 -20.86 -24.09
CA LYS A 143 -21.79 -21.39 -24.74
C LYS A 143 -20.53 -20.69 -24.23
N ILE A 144 -20.53 -19.34 -24.24
CA ILE A 144 -19.39 -18.54 -23.79
C ILE A 144 -19.16 -18.73 -22.28
N GLN A 145 -20.22 -18.79 -21.48
CA GLN A 145 -20.11 -19.07 -20.05
C GLN A 145 -19.42 -20.41 -19.77
N THR A 146 -19.83 -21.47 -20.48
CA THR A 146 -19.24 -22.79 -20.30
C THR A 146 -17.77 -22.78 -20.72
N GLU A 147 -17.49 -22.27 -21.93
CA GLU A 147 -16.12 -22.22 -22.49
C GLU A 147 -15.15 -21.43 -21.59
N LEU A 148 -15.54 -20.23 -21.16
CA LEU A 148 -14.74 -19.42 -20.25
C LEU A 148 -14.58 -20.07 -18.86
N THR A 149 -15.63 -20.69 -18.33
CA THR A 149 -15.58 -21.38 -17.04
C THR A 149 -14.60 -22.54 -17.07
N GLU A 150 -14.64 -23.37 -18.09
CA GLU A 150 -13.73 -24.50 -18.28
C GLU A 150 -12.30 -24.04 -18.50
N LEU A 151 -12.12 -23.02 -19.38
CA LEU A 151 -10.81 -22.43 -19.65
C LEU A 151 -10.14 -21.87 -18.39
N LEU A 152 -10.88 -21.06 -17.63
CA LEU A 152 -10.37 -20.45 -16.39
C LEU A 152 -10.14 -21.48 -15.30
N SER A 153 -11.02 -22.47 -15.18
CA SER A 153 -10.86 -23.58 -14.23
C SER A 153 -9.58 -24.37 -14.50
N ALA A 154 -9.33 -24.73 -15.77
CA ALA A 154 -8.14 -25.45 -16.16
C ALA A 154 -6.85 -24.62 -16.04
N SER A 155 -6.92 -23.34 -16.41
CA SER A 155 -5.73 -22.44 -16.40
C SER A 155 -5.28 -22.03 -14.99
N LEU A 156 -6.23 -21.88 -14.06
CA LEU A 156 -5.97 -21.36 -12.71
C LEU A 156 -6.00 -22.45 -11.65
N GLY A 157 -6.40 -23.68 -12.00
CA GLY A 157 -6.52 -24.80 -11.05
C GLY A 157 -7.62 -24.60 -10.00
N ILE A 158 -8.63 -23.75 -10.27
CA ILE A 158 -9.72 -23.48 -9.35
C ILE A 158 -11.01 -24.20 -9.78
N PRO A 159 -11.84 -24.65 -8.84
CA PRO A 159 -13.09 -25.33 -9.18
C PRO A 159 -14.09 -24.37 -9.82
N THR A 160 -14.91 -24.88 -10.73
CA THR A 160 -15.88 -24.11 -11.53
C THR A 160 -16.88 -23.29 -10.71
N HIS A 161 -17.24 -23.77 -9.50
CA HIS A 161 -18.15 -23.06 -8.60
C HIS A 161 -17.55 -21.76 -8.00
N ARG A 162 -16.24 -21.58 -8.11
CA ARG A 162 -15.52 -20.35 -7.71
C ARG A 162 -15.35 -19.34 -8.87
N ILE A 163 -15.88 -19.68 -10.04
CA ILE A 163 -15.84 -18.84 -11.25
C ILE A 163 -17.25 -18.32 -11.55
N ARG A 164 -17.39 -17.02 -11.71
CA ARG A 164 -18.65 -16.40 -12.11
C ARG A 164 -18.46 -15.58 -13.36
N ILE A 165 -19.26 -15.85 -14.39
CA ILE A 165 -19.26 -15.11 -15.63
C ILE A 165 -20.63 -14.46 -15.81
N ALA A 166 -20.64 -13.21 -16.23
CA ALA A 166 -21.83 -12.43 -16.51
C ALA A 166 -21.68 -11.67 -17.84
N GLY A 167 -22.77 -11.42 -18.50
CA GLY A 167 -22.82 -10.57 -19.68
C GLY A 167 -22.70 -9.08 -19.34
N MET A 168 -22.18 -8.30 -20.29
CA MET A 168 -22.06 -6.87 -20.24
C MET A 168 -23.20 -6.24 -21.02
#